data_e275317055843395afb0ad87c936120d
#
_entry.id   e275317055843395afb0ad87c936120d
#
_cell.length_a   1.000
_cell.length_b   1.000
_cell.length_c   1.000
_cell.angle_alpha   90.00
_cell.angle_beta   90.00
_cell.angle_gamma   90.00
#
_symmetry.space_group_name_H-M   'P 1'
#
loop_
_entity.id
_entity.type
_entity.pdbx_description
1 polymer ?
#
loop_
_entity_poly.entity_id
_entity_poly.type
_entity_poly.pdbx_seq_one_letter_code
_entity_poly.pdbx_strand_id
1 'polypeptide(L)'
;MAAIDRSLVRALPMFEKLSDAELDRLLARATLRRVPIGEAVFEQGQKATQFFLLLHGRLKVTQVTTDGQQIIVRMVHPGDIFGFAK
;
A
#
# COMPACT_ATOMS: atom_id res chain seq x y z
N MET A 1 -16.16 0.74 12.91
CA MET A 1 -15.29 1.24 11.83
C MET A 1 -13.87 1.26 12.32
N ALA A 2 -12.96 0.67 11.54
CA ALA A 2 -11.56 0.66 11.91
C ALA A 2 -10.93 2.02 11.58
N ALA A 3 -10.19 2.57 12.54
CA ALA A 3 -9.46 3.79 12.36
C ALA A 3 -7.99 3.45 12.08
N ILE A 4 -7.31 4.32 11.35
CA ILE A 4 -5.88 4.17 11.10
C ILE A 4 -5.15 4.51 12.40
N ASP A 5 -4.26 3.60 12.82
CA ASP A 5 -3.46 3.82 14.01
C ASP A 5 -2.36 4.85 13.68
N ARG A 6 -2.52 6.05 14.20
CA ARG A 6 -1.60 7.15 13.94
C ARG A 6 -0.18 6.84 14.44
N SER A 7 -0.06 6.18 15.59
CA SER A 7 1.25 5.87 16.14
C SER A 7 1.98 4.82 15.30
N LEU A 8 1.26 3.91 14.69
CA LEU A 8 1.86 2.93 13.77
C LEU A 8 2.44 3.61 12.55
N VAL A 9 1.71 4.54 11.96
CA VAL A 9 2.17 5.30 10.80
C VAL A 9 3.34 6.21 11.19
N ARG A 10 3.25 6.86 12.34
CA ARG A 10 4.30 7.76 12.83
C ARG A 10 5.63 7.05 13.05
N ALA A 11 5.59 5.77 13.40
CA ALA A 11 6.79 4.98 13.65
C ALA A 11 7.54 4.62 12.37
N LEU A 12 6.94 4.80 11.21
CA LEU A 12 7.59 4.46 9.94
C LEU A 12 8.64 5.51 9.58
N PRO A 13 9.85 5.08 9.18
CA PRO A 13 10.94 6.04 8.93
C PRO A 13 10.61 7.11 7.91
N MET A 14 9.81 6.79 6.89
CA MET A 14 9.49 7.76 5.84
C MET A 14 8.62 8.92 6.34
N PHE A 15 7.95 8.75 7.47
CA PHE A 15 7.05 9.76 8.02
C PHE A 15 7.62 10.47 9.24
N GLU A 16 8.82 10.10 9.69
CA GLU A 16 9.36 10.65 10.93
C GLU A 16 9.65 12.16 10.84
N LYS A 17 9.90 12.67 9.64
CA LYS A 17 10.20 14.07 9.42
C LYS A 17 8.97 14.94 9.19
N LEU A 18 7.81 14.33 9.11
CA LEU A 18 6.57 15.11 8.96
C LEU A 18 6.19 15.72 10.30
N SER A 19 5.72 16.96 10.25
CA SER A 19 5.13 17.59 11.41
C SER A 19 3.80 16.90 11.74
N ASP A 20 3.31 17.12 12.98
CA ASP A 20 2.01 16.56 13.36
C ASP A 20 0.89 17.06 12.47
N ALA A 21 0.93 18.32 12.08
CA ALA A 21 -0.08 18.90 11.20
C ALA A 21 -0.04 18.26 9.80
N GLU A 22 1.16 18.00 9.27
CA GLU A 22 1.31 17.36 7.98
C GLU A 22 0.82 15.93 8.02
N LEU A 23 1.15 15.20 9.08
CA LEU A 23 0.69 13.83 9.27
C LEU A 23 -0.83 13.77 9.38
N ASP A 24 -1.42 14.70 10.14
CA ASP A 24 -2.88 14.76 10.29
C ASP A 24 -3.57 15.03 8.96
N ARG A 25 -3.01 15.90 8.13
CA ARG A 25 -3.57 16.16 6.79
C ARG A 25 -3.50 14.92 5.89
N LEU A 26 -2.40 14.19 5.98
CA LEU A 26 -2.24 12.97 5.21
C LEU A 26 -3.27 11.93 5.64
N LEU A 27 -3.40 11.72 6.95
CA LEU A 27 -4.32 10.72 7.48
C LEU A 27 -5.78 11.09 7.26
N ALA A 28 -6.09 12.38 7.19
CA ALA A 28 -7.46 12.83 6.93
C ALA A 28 -7.96 12.40 5.54
N ARG A 29 -7.03 12.19 4.59
CA ARG A 29 -7.37 11.75 3.24
C ARG A 29 -7.17 10.26 3.04
N ALA A 30 -6.61 9.59 4.02
CA ALA A 30 -6.31 8.17 3.92
C ALA A 30 -7.53 7.34 4.32
N THR A 31 -7.64 6.18 3.69
CA THR A 31 -8.67 5.21 3.99
C THR A 31 -8.00 3.90 4.33
N LEU A 32 -8.43 3.29 5.42
CA LEU A 32 -7.95 1.96 5.79
C LEU A 32 -8.70 0.92 4.97
N ARG A 33 -7.94 0.06 4.31
CA ARG A 33 -8.50 -1.01 3.50
C ARG A 33 -7.98 -2.35 3.99
N ARG A 34 -8.89 -3.29 4.14
CA ARG A 34 -8.55 -4.66 4.50
C ARG A 34 -8.71 -5.53 3.27
N VAL A 35 -7.67 -6.29 2.95
CA VAL A 35 -7.67 -7.16 1.77
C VAL A 35 -7.55 -8.61 2.25
N PRO A 36 -8.58 -9.43 2.03
CA PRO A 36 -8.51 -10.85 2.38
C PRO A 36 -7.45 -11.59 1.59
N ILE A 37 -6.99 -12.69 2.14
CA ILE A 37 -6.01 -13.55 1.47
C ILE A 37 -6.57 -14.00 0.12
N GLY A 38 -5.76 -13.87 -0.91
CA GLY A 38 -6.12 -14.29 -2.26
C GLY A 38 -6.79 -13.21 -3.10
N GLU A 39 -7.13 -12.06 -2.52
CA GLU A 39 -7.73 -10.97 -3.28
C GLU A 39 -6.67 -9.97 -3.73
N ALA A 40 -6.92 -9.35 -4.87
CA ALA A 40 -6.04 -8.34 -5.42
C ALA A 40 -6.41 -6.95 -4.90
N VAL A 41 -5.41 -6.12 -4.62
CA VAL A 41 -5.62 -4.71 -4.31
C VAL A 41 -5.92 -3.94 -5.60
N PHE A 42 -5.18 -4.23 -6.65
CA PHE A 42 -5.45 -3.74 -8.00
C PHE A 42 -4.86 -4.75 -8.98
N GLU A 43 -5.30 -4.68 -10.23
CA GLU A 43 -4.90 -5.64 -11.25
C GLU A 43 -4.08 -4.96 -12.34
N GLN A 44 -3.34 -5.78 -13.09
CA GLN A 44 -2.56 -5.32 -14.23
C GLN A 44 -3.50 -4.65 -15.26
N GLY A 45 -3.06 -3.52 -15.78
CA GLY A 45 -3.85 -2.75 -16.74
C GLY A 45 -4.79 -1.74 -16.12
N GLN A 46 -5.04 -1.81 -14.82
CA GLN A 46 -5.81 -0.78 -14.15
C GLN A 46 -4.98 0.49 -14.00
N LYS A 47 -5.66 1.62 -14.12
CA LYS A 47 -5.03 2.91 -13.91
C LYS A 47 -4.90 3.14 -12.40
N ALA A 48 -3.67 3.21 -11.92
CA ALA A 48 -3.44 3.50 -10.51
C ALA A 48 -3.53 5.00 -10.29
N THR A 49 -4.55 5.44 -9.58
CA THR A 49 -4.77 6.85 -9.23
C THR A 49 -4.40 7.15 -7.79
N GLN A 50 -4.02 6.13 -7.04
CA GLN A 50 -3.69 6.24 -5.63
C GLN A 50 -2.42 5.45 -5.36
N PHE A 51 -1.73 5.83 -4.31
CA PHE A 51 -0.67 4.99 -3.77
C PHE A 51 -1.11 4.39 -2.44
N PHE A 52 -0.47 3.31 -2.07
CA PHE A 52 -0.83 2.52 -0.90
C PHE A 52 0.37 2.34 0.01
N LEU A 53 0.10 2.29 1.29
CA LEU A 53 1.08 1.95 2.30
C LEU A 53 0.61 0.66 2.98
N LEU A 54 1.47 -0.34 3.02
CA LEU A 54 1.15 -1.58 3.69
C LEU A 54 1.45 -1.44 5.19
N LEU A 55 0.45 -1.69 6.02
CA LEU A 55 0.59 -1.61 7.47
C LEU A 55 0.84 -2.98 8.09
N HIS A 56 0.15 -4.01 7.63
CA HIS A 56 0.26 -5.36 8.15
C HIS A 56 0.24 -6.37 7.02
N GLY A 57 0.86 -7.51 7.25
CA GLY A 57 0.83 -8.61 6.31
C GLY A 57 1.88 -8.48 5.22
N ARG A 58 1.63 -9.15 4.12
CA ARG A 58 2.51 -9.14 2.95
C ARG A 58 1.67 -9.16 1.71
N LEU A 59 2.16 -8.49 0.69
CA LEU A 59 1.56 -8.53 -0.64
C LEU A 59 2.63 -8.95 -1.63
N LYS A 60 2.20 -9.61 -2.68
CA LYS A 60 3.09 -9.91 -3.80
C LYS A 60 2.62 -9.15 -5.03
N VAL A 61 3.57 -8.60 -5.75
CA VAL A 61 3.31 -7.99 -7.04
C VAL A 61 3.69 -9.02 -8.08
N THR A 62 2.73 -9.42 -8.88
CA THR A 62 2.92 -10.43 -9.90
C THR A 62 2.72 -9.83 -11.28
N GLN A 63 3.36 -10.44 -12.25
CA GLN A 63 3.22 -10.06 -13.64
C GLN A 63 2.88 -11.32 -14.44
N VAL A 64 1.95 -11.18 -15.38
CA VAL A 64 1.58 -12.29 -16.27
C VAL A 64 2.38 -12.14 -17.55
N THR A 65 3.09 -13.20 -17.90
CA THR A 65 3.87 -13.23 -19.15
C THR A 65 2.97 -13.52 -20.34
N THR A 66 3.52 -13.38 -21.53
CA THR A 66 2.76 -13.59 -22.77
C THR A 66 2.27 -15.02 -22.93
N ASP A 67 2.93 -15.99 -22.29
CA ASP A 67 2.51 -17.39 -22.31
C ASP A 67 1.60 -17.76 -21.14
N GLY A 68 1.12 -16.76 -20.39
CA GLY A 68 0.15 -16.98 -19.32
C GLY A 68 0.73 -17.35 -17.96
N GLN A 69 2.03 -17.36 -17.82
CA GLN A 69 2.65 -17.67 -16.54
C GLN A 69 2.68 -16.44 -15.65
N GLN A 70 2.50 -16.67 -14.34
CA GLN A 70 2.67 -15.62 -13.35
C GLN A 70 4.08 -15.68 -12.76
N ILE A 71 4.71 -14.52 -12.68
CA ILE A 71 5.99 -14.39 -11.99
C ILE A 71 5.86 -13.35 -10.89
N ILE A 72 6.53 -13.59 -9.76
CA ILE A 72 6.58 -12.64 -8.66
C ILE A 72 7.73 -11.68 -8.94
N VAL A 73 7.40 -10.39 -9.11
CA VAL A 73 8.41 -9.37 -9.41
C VAL A 73 8.82 -8.60 -8.17
N ARG A 74 7.98 -8.61 -7.14
CA ARG A 74 8.27 -7.88 -5.92
C ARG A 74 7.42 -8.40 -4.77
N MET A 75 7.98 -8.37 -3.58
CA MET A 75 7.22 -8.57 -2.34
C MET A 75 7.09 -7.22 -1.64
N VAL A 76 5.90 -6.93 -1.16
CA VAL A 76 5.62 -5.72 -0.39
C VAL A 76 5.53 -6.10 1.08
N HIS A 77 6.28 -5.39 1.91
CA HIS A 77 6.34 -5.61 3.35
C HIS A 77 5.75 -4.41 4.09
N PRO A 78 5.40 -4.55 5.38
CA PRO A 78 4.91 -3.41 6.14
C PRO A 78 5.88 -2.23 6.09
N GLY A 79 5.33 -1.05 5.85
CA GLY A 79 6.11 0.17 5.65
C GLY A 79 6.43 0.50 4.21
N ASP A 80 6.21 -0.42 3.29
CA ASP A 80 6.46 -0.18 1.86
C ASP A 80 5.30 0.56 1.22
N ILE A 81 5.63 1.46 0.29
CA ILE A 81 4.66 2.14 -0.55
C ILE A 81 4.62 1.47 -1.91
N PHE A 82 3.42 1.33 -2.44
CA PHE A 82 3.23 0.68 -3.73
C PHE A 82 2.03 1.29 -4.47
N GLY A 83 1.81 0.88 -5.71
CA GLY A 83 0.64 1.29 -6.47
C GLY A 83 0.82 2.57 -7.27
N PHE A 84 2.05 2.91 -7.64
CA PHE A 84 2.30 4.11 -8.43
C PHE A 84 1.76 3.95 -9.85
N ALA A 85 1.16 5.03 -10.34
CA ALA A 85 0.77 5.10 -11.74
C ALA A 85 2.01 5.21 -12.62
N LYS A 86 1.87 4.68 -13.79
CA LYS A 86 2.91 4.74 -14.81
C LYS A 86 2.41 5.57 -15.96
#